data_3dd510772ec1a5e3d02f27993037ecd1
#
_entry.id   3dd510772ec1a5e3d02f27993037ecd1
#
_cell.length_a   1.000
_cell.length_b   1.000
_cell.length_c   1.000
_cell.angle_alpha   90.00
_cell.angle_beta   90.00
_cell.angle_gamma   90.00
#
_symmetry.space_group_name_H-M   'P 1'
#
loop_
_entity.id
_entity.type
_entity.pdbx_description
1 polymer ?
#
loop_
_entity_poly.entity_id
_entity_poly.type
_entity_poly.pdbx_seq_one_letter_code
_entity_poly.pdbx_strand_id
1 'polypeptide(L)'
;MSETTKSQTTEIEAATFRRLLDHLDKNKDVQNIDLMILANFCRNCISKWYASEAQQRGVDIDYEQARNVVYGMPYDKWKDQYQKPASVEQLTAMEKRKK
;
A
#
# COMPACT_ATOMS: atom_id res chain seq x y z
N MET A 1 2.84 31.09 15.00
CA MET A 1 2.86 29.67 14.68
C MET A 1 4.33 29.21 14.60
N SER A 2 4.70 28.23 15.39
CA SER A 2 6.08 27.75 15.38
C SER A 2 6.31 26.86 14.16
N GLU A 3 7.50 26.96 13.58
CA GLU A 3 7.89 26.13 12.46
C GLU A 3 8.20 24.72 12.95
N THR A 4 7.80 23.71 12.16
CA THR A 4 8.14 22.33 12.44
C THR A 4 9.58 22.05 12.00
N THR A 5 10.29 21.24 12.79
CA THR A 5 11.62 20.77 12.42
C THR A 5 11.51 19.67 11.36
N LYS A 6 12.62 19.35 10.69
CA LYS A 6 12.67 18.21 9.75
C LYS A 6 12.33 16.91 10.44
N SER A 7 12.78 16.73 11.68
CA SER A 7 12.50 15.54 12.47
C SER A 7 11.00 15.43 12.77
N GLN A 8 10.37 16.52 13.16
CA GLN A 8 8.92 16.55 13.42
C GLN A 8 8.13 16.26 12.16
N THR A 9 8.54 16.86 11.03
CA THR A 9 7.89 16.60 9.74
C THR A 9 7.99 15.12 9.37
N THR A 10 9.16 14.53 9.54
CA THR A 10 9.37 13.10 9.26
C THR A 10 8.47 12.24 10.14
N GLU A 11 8.39 12.57 11.43
CA GLU A 11 7.52 11.82 12.35
C GLU A 11 6.05 11.94 11.99
N ILE A 12 5.61 13.13 11.59
CA ILE A 12 4.24 13.37 11.16
C ILE A 12 3.93 12.55 9.90
N GLU A 13 4.84 12.58 8.94
CA GLU A 13 4.68 11.83 7.69
C GLU A 13 4.64 10.33 7.94
N ALA A 14 5.53 9.82 8.81
CA ALA A 14 5.53 8.41 9.18
C ALA A 14 4.23 8.03 9.89
N ALA A 15 3.77 8.84 10.80
CA ALA A 15 2.51 8.58 11.53
C ALA A 15 1.32 8.60 10.57
N THR A 16 1.30 9.53 9.62
CA THR A 16 0.24 9.64 8.61
C THR A 16 0.24 8.40 7.71
N PHE A 17 1.41 7.95 7.30
CA PHE A 17 1.54 6.73 6.50
C PHE A 17 0.99 5.52 7.26
N ARG A 18 1.33 5.40 8.53
CA ARG A 18 0.83 4.31 9.37
C ARG A 18 -0.68 4.35 9.52
N ARG A 19 -1.26 5.55 9.62
CA ARG A 19 -2.72 5.71 9.65
C ARG A 19 -3.36 5.25 8.34
N LEU A 20 -2.72 5.53 7.21
CA LEU A 20 -3.19 5.05 5.91
C LEU A 20 -3.20 3.53 5.86
N LEU A 21 -2.12 2.89 6.31
CA LEU A 21 -2.05 1.42 6.35
C LEU A 21 -3.12 0.84 7.28
N ASP A 22 -3.32 1.46 8.43
CA ASP A 22 -4.35 1.04 9.38
C ASP A 22 -5.75 1.18 8.79
N HIS A 23 -5.98 2.26 8.06
CA HIS A 23 -7.26 2.49 7.38
C HIS A 23 -7.52 1.43 6.31
N LEU A 24 -6.52 1.11 5.50
CA LEU A 24 -6.63 0.04 4.52
C LEU A 24 -6.87 -1.32 5.19
N ASP A 25 -6.23 -1.55 6.33
CA ASP A 25 -6.41 -2.77 7.12
C ASP A 25 -7.83 -2.92 7.64
N LYS A 26 -8.47 -1.82 7.98
CA LYS A 26 -9.87 -1.81 8.42
C LYS A 26 -10.85 -1.94 7.25
N ASN A 27 -10.36 -1.82 6.02
CA ASN A 27 -11.16 -1.90 4.81
C ASN A 27 -10.60 -2.98 3.87
N LYS A 28 -10.41 -4.18 4.41
CA LYS A 28 -9.85 -5.31 3.66
C LYS A 28 -10.74 -5.77 2.51
N ASP A 29 -12.01 -5.47 2.57
CA ASP A 29 -12.98 -5.76 1.50
C ASP A 29 -12.69 -4.97 0.23
N VAL A 30 -12.04 -3.81 0.36
CA VAL A 30 -11.59 -3.05 -0.81
C VAL A 30 -10.42 -3.78 -1.44
N GLN A 31 -10.63 -4.26 -2.65
CA GLN A 31 -9.65 -5.06 -3.37
C GLN A 31 -8.55 -4.19 -3.97
N ASN A 32 -7.38 -4.78 -4.19
CA ASN A 32 -6.29 -4.07 -4.86
C ASN A 32 -6.71 -3.57 -6.24
N ILE A 33 -7.51 -4.35 -6.97
CA ILE A 33 -8.00 -3.92 -8.27
C ILE A 33 -8.89 -2.68 -8.15
N ASP A 34 -9.67 -2.56 -7.08
CA ASP A 34 -10.50 -1.37 -6.84
C ASP A 34 -9.63 -0.13 -6.67
N LEU A 35 -8.55 -0.25 -5.92
CA LEU A 35 -7.61 0.86 -5.72
C LEU A 35 -6.91 1.23 -7.03
N MET A 36 -6.53 0.23 -7.82
CA MET A 36 -5.90 0.45 -9.12
C MET A 36 -6.84 1.19 -10.07
N ILE A 37 -8.11 0.81 -10.10
CA ILE A 37 -9.12 1.48 -10.92
C ILE A 37 -9.31 2.93 -10.46
N LEU A 38 -9.39 3.13 -9.16
CA LEU A 38 -9.65 4.44 -8.58
C LEU A 38 -8.49 5.40 -8.77
N ALA A 39 -7.27 4.97 -8.48
CA ALA A 39 -6.14 5.89 -8.35
C ALA A 39 -4.81 5.35 -8.88
N ASN A 40 -4.84 4.27 -9.62
CA ASN A 40 -3.66 3.68 -10.25
C ASN A 40 -2.57 3.30 -9.24
N PHE A 41 -2.96 2.83 -8.07
CA PHE A 41 -2.04 2.24 -7.09
C PHE A 41 -2.80 1.21 -6.26
N CYS A 42 -2.09 0.34 -5.59
CA CYS A 42 -2.68 -0.63 -4.69
C CYS A 42 -1.69 -0.92 -3.54
N ARG A 43 -2.07 -1.84 -2.66
CA ARG A 43 -1.21 -2.22 -1.52
C ARG A 43 0.15 -2.74 -1.99
N ASN A 44 0.18 -3.45 -3.11
CA ASN A 44 1.44 -3.94 -3.68
C ASN A 44 2.33 -2.79 -4.18
N CYS A 45 1.73 -1.75 -4.75
CA CYS A 45 2.49 -0.56 -5.18
C CYS A 45 3.13 0.14 -3.99
N ILE A 46 2.37 0.30 -2.90
CA ILE A 46 2.89 0.89 -1.66
C ILE A 46 4.07 0.04 -1.15
N SER A 47 3.96 -1.27 -1.23
CA SER A 47 5.02 -2.19 -0.80
C SER A 47 6.28 -2.02 -1.64
N LYS A 48 6.13 -1.85 -2.95
CA LYS A 48 7.27 -1.60 -3.84
C LYS A 48 7.93 -0.27 -3.52
N TRP A 49 7.15 0.78 -3.26
CA TRP A 49 7.69 2.07 -2.86
C TRP A 49 8.44 1.97 -1.55
N TYR A 50 7.90 1.24 -0.59
CA TYR A 50 8.54 1.04 0.70
C TYR A 50 9.90 0.36 0.55
N ALA A 51 9.95 -0.73 -0.21
CA ALA A 51 11.21 -1.45 -0.47
C ALA A 51 12.22 -0.55 -1.19
N SER A 52 11.77 0.22 -2.17
CA SER A 52 12.62 1.14 -2.94
C SER A 52 13.22 2.23 -2.03
N GLU A 53 12.40 2.83 -1.17
CA GLU A 53 12.87 3.86 -0.24
C GLU A 53 13.85 3.29 0.78
N ALA A 54 13.61 2.06 1.24
CA ALA A 54 14.55 1.39 2.14
C ALA A 54 15.90 1.17 1.47
N GLN A 55 15.89 0.68 0.25
CA GLN A 55 17.13 0.41 -0.51
C GLN A 55 17.93 1.68 -0.77
N GLN A 56 17.25 2.78 -1.08
CA GLN A 56 17.91 4.09 -1.28
C GLN A 56 18.62 4.57 -0.02
N ARG A 57 18.20 4.12 1.15
CA ARG A 57 18.78 4.49 2.45
C ARG A 57 19.71 3.41 3.00
N GLY A 58 20.05 2.41 2.18
CA GLY A 58 20.96 1.35 2.57
C GLY A 58 20.36 0.34 3.53
N VAL A 59 19.04 0.27 3.61
CA VAL A 59 18.34 -0.69 4.46
C VAL A 59 17.87 -1.87 3.61
N ASP A 60 18.26 -3.08 4.00
CA ASP A 60 17.99 -4.28 3.24
C ASP A 60 16.60 -4.82 3.55
N ILE A 61 15.61 -4.27 2.86
CA ILE A 61 14.22 -4.72 2.95
C ILE A 61 13.77 -5.09 1.54
N ASP A 62 13.42 -6.36 1.34
CA ASP A 62 12.94 -6.81 0.04
C ASP A 62 11.42 -6.57 -0.10
N TYR A 63 10.89 -6.86 -1.27
CA TYR A 63 9.48 -6.66 -1.58
C TYR A 63 8.56 -7.47 -0.65
N GLU A 64 8.91 -8.69 -0.35
CA GLU A 64 8.08 -9.53 0.53
C GLU A 64 8.04 -9.01 1.96
N GLN A 65 9.19 -8.58 2.48
CA GLN A 65 9.25 -7.94 3.80
C GLN A 65 8.42 -6.65 3.82
N ALA A 66 8.51 -5.87 2.75
CA ALA A 66 7.71 -4.64 2.61
C ALA A 66 6.21 -4.95 2.59
N ARG A 67 5.79 -6.03 1.90
CA ARG A 67 4.38 -6.46 1.92
C ARG A 67 3.92 -6.85 3.31
N ASN A 68 4.78 -7.50 4.11
CA ASN A 68 4.44 -7.81 5.49
C ASN A 68 4.13 -6.55 6.29
N VAL A 69 4.87 -5.48 6.06
CA VAL A 69 4.62 -4.18 6.71
C VAL A 69 3.28 -3.60 6.25
N VAL A 70 3.06 -3.55 4.95
CA VAL A 70 1.88 -2.89 4.37
C VAL A 70 0.59 -3.65 4.67
N TYR A 71 0.62 -4.97 4.58
CA TYR A 71 -0.56 -5.80 4.83
C TYR A 71 -0.76 -6.14 6.30
N GLY A 72 0.26 -5.96 7.14
CA GLY A 72 0.21 -6.34 8.55
C GLY A 72 0.25 -7.85 8.76
N MET A 73 0.51 -8.64 7.73
CA MET A 73 0.61 -10.09 7.74
C MET A 73 1.28 -10.55 6.46
N PRO A 74 1.72 -11.82 6.38
CA PRO A 74 2.25 -12.34 5.11
C PRO A 74 1.22 -12.25 4.00
N TYR A 75 1.65 -11.83 2.82
CA TYR A 75 0.76 -11.60 1.68
C TYR A 75 -0.03 -12.85 1.30
N ASP A 76 0.61 -14.03 1.35
CA ASP A 76 -0.06 -15.29 1.01
C ASP A 76 -1.29 -15.52 1.88
N LYS A 77 -1.19 -15.21 3.17
CA LYS A 77 -2.31 -15.35 4.11
C LYS A 77 -3.39 -14.31 3.84
N TRP A 78 -2.98 -13.07 3.56
CA TRP A 78 -3.91 -11.99 3.25
C TRP A 78 -4.69 -12.34 1.97
N LYS A 79 -3.98 -12.81 0.95
CA LYS A 79 -4.56 -13.21 -0.32
C LYS A 79 -5.62 -14.30 -0.13
N ASP A 80 -5.29 -15.34 0.63
CA ASP A 80 -6.21 -16.45 0.90
C ASP A 80 -7.47 -15.99 1.62
N GLN A 81 -7.33 -15.07 2.58
CA GLN A 81 -8.44 -14.68 3.45
C GLN A 81 -9.30 -13.57 2.86
N TYR A 82 -8.71 -12.64 2.12
CA TYR A 82 -9.37 -11.39 1.75
C TYR A 82 -9.45 -11.11 0.27
N GLN A 83 -8.55 -11.64 -0.54
CA GLN A 83 -8.57 -11.37 -1.97
C GLN A 83 -9.69 -12.16 -2.65
N LYS A 84 -10.48 -11.47 -3.46
CA LYS A 84 -11.59 -12.07 -4.20
C LYS A 84 -11.29 -12.02 -5.69
N PRO A 85 -11.85 -12.96 -6.48
CA PRO A 85 -11.71 -12.90 -7.94
C PRO A 85 -12.30 -11.58 -8.46
N ALA A 86 -11.62 -10.99 -9.45
CA ALA A 86 -12.10 -9.77 -10.07
C ALA A 86 -13.33 -10.06 -10.94
N SER A 87 -14.31 -9.16 -10.88
CA SER A 87 -15.50 -9.24 -11.73
C SER A 87 -15.17 -8.77 -13.15
N VAL A 88 -16.06 -9.08 -14.09
CA VAL A 88 -15.92 -8.60 -15.46
C VAL A 88 -15.90 -7.06 -15.50
N GLU A 89 -16.75 -6.44 -14.68
CA GLU A 89 -16.81 -4.98 -14.58
C GLU A 89 -15.49 -4.39 -14.07
N GLN A 90 -14.88 -5.03 -13.07
CA GLN A 90 -13.59 -4.60 -12.53
C GLN A 90 -12.49 -4.74 -13.59
N LEU A 91 -12.45 -5.85 -14.30
CA LEU A 91 -11.46 -6.09 -15.35
C LEU A 91 -11.60 -5.08 -16.48
N THR A 92 -12.82 -4.78 -16.90
CA THR A 92 -13.10 -3.80 -17.93
C THR A 92 -12.66 -2.40 -17.51
N ALA A 93 -12.99 -2.01 -16.28
CA ALA A 93 -12.61 -0.71 -15.73
C ALA A 93 -11.08 -0.58 -15.62
N MET A 94 -10.41 -1.65 -15.23
CA MET A 94 -8.95 -1.70 -15.14
C MET A 94 -8.31 -1.49 -16.52
N GLU A 95 -8.84 -2.13 -17.57
CA GLU A 95 -8.35 -1.95 -18.93
C GLU A 95 -8.51 -0.50 -19.40
N LYS A 96 -9.64 0.11 -19.11
CA LYS A 96 -9.88 1.53 -19.44
C LYS A 96 -8.91 2.45 -18.72
N ARG A 97 -8.57 2.12 -17.47
CA ARG A 97 -7.63 2.91 -16.67
C ARG A 97 -6.22 2.90 -17.27
N LYS A 98 -5.81 1.78 -17.86
CA LYS A 98 -4.49 1.63 -18.46
C LYS A 98 -4.32 2.47 -19.72
N LYS A 99 -5.39 2.80 -20.38
CA LYS A 99 -5.38 3.63 -21.59
C LYS A 99 -5.48 5.10 -21.22
#